data_1f1e0731eace6a994a92a832c936c9fb
#
_entry.id   1f1e0731eace6a994a92a832c936c9fb
#
_cell.length_a   1.000
_cell.length_b   1.000
_cell.length_c   1.000
_cell.angle_alpha   90.00
_cell.angle_beta   90.00
_cell.angle_gamma   90.00
#
_symmetry.space_group_name_H-M   'P 1'
#
loop_
_entity.id
_entity.type
_entity.pdbx_description
1 polymer ?
#
loop_
_entity_poly.entity_id
_entity_poly.type
_entity_poly.pdbx_seq_one_letter_code
_entity_poly.pdbx_strand_id
1 'polypeptide(L)'
;MSTTPLSLSVLHAASSRFEAARQVDMLPAGHRCRNLHGHGFTATAYARVPADWVTYPGGEVAALQRQIDRCAGLLNYGLLNDKVAQPTDENLARWIRGRLDAPGIDRVAVQSTPNQGVEVDALDHAHVWRRYRFQAAHRLPHVPLGHKCGRLHGHGFEVIIHADQDLAGADLSIDYDHLDDLWAPIAAQVNYRCLNDVP
;
A
#
# COMPACT_ATOMS: atom_id res chain seq x y z
N MET A 1 9.89 40.42 -14.69
CA MET A 1 9.75 38.97 -14.61
C MET A 1 9.02 38.64 -13.31
N SER A 2 7.76 38.26 -13.40
CA SER A 2 6.93 37.94 -12.23
C SER A 2 7.27 36.53 -11.80
N THR A 3 7.96 36.35 -10.70
CA THR A 3 8.18 35.06 -10.07
C THR A 3 6.92 34.66 -9.34
N THR A 4 6.12 33.77 -9.94
CA THR A 4 5.01 33.14 -9.24
C THR A 4 5.60 32.42 -8.01
N PRO A 5 5.19 32.72 -6.78
CA PRO A 5 5.71 32.01 -5.61
C PRO A 5 5.35 30.53 -5.74
N LEU A 6 6.33 29.66 -5.52
CA LEU A 6 6.11 28.22 -5.39
C LEU A 6 5.15 27.99 -4.22
N SER A 7 3.92 27.59 -4.53
CA SER A 7 2.95 27.17 -3.51
C SER A 7 3.44 25.85 -2.92
N LEU A 8 4.02 25.89 -1.75
CA LEU A 8 4.35 24.70 -0.97
C LEU A 8 3.04 24.09 -0.44
N SER A 9 2.71 22.89 -0.89
CA SER A 9 1.61 22.12 -0.31
C SER A 9 2.18 21.01 0.57
N VAL A 10 1.69 20.91 1.80
CA VAL A 10 2.11 19.87 2.75
C VAL A 10 1.15 18.68 2.63
N LEU A 11 1.70 17.47 2.46
CA LEU A 11 0.93 16.24 2.52
C LEU A 11 0.98 15.71 3.96
N HIS A 12 -0.16 15.67 4.63
CA HIS A 12 -0.31 15.12 5.97
C HIS A 12 -0.67 13.64 5.87
N ALA A 13 -0.16 12.83 6.79
CA ALA A 13 -0.48 11.41 6.88
C ALA A 13 -0.84 11.04 8.32
N ALA A 14 -1.86 10.20 8.48
CA ALA A 14 -2.26 9.62 9.75
C ALA A 14 -2.65 8.16 9.56
N SER A 15 -2.26 7.30 10.49
CA SER A 15 -2.48 5.85 10.40
C SER A 15 -3.15 5.29 11.64
N SER A 16 -3.99 4.28 11.45
CA SER A 16 -4.60 3.52 12.53
C SER A 16 -4.62 2.03 12.21
N ARG A 17 -4.63 1.19 13.25
CA ARG A 17 -4.67 -0.27 13.14
C ARG A 17 -6.00 -0.81 13.63
N PHE A 18 -6.40 -1.94 13.05
CA PHE A 18 -7.56 -2.71 13.50
C PHE A 18 -7.40 -4.19 13.18
N GLU A 19 -7.97 -5.02 14.02
CA GLU A 19 -8.03 -6.47 13.85
C GLU A 19 -9.45 -6.84 13.40
N ALA A 20 -9.58 -7.58 12.30
CA ALA A 20 -10.91 -7.92 11.79
C ALA A 20 -10.92 -9.21 10.98
N ALA A 21 -12.09 -9.86 10.95
CA ALA A 21 -12.37 -11.01 10.11
C ALA A 21 -13.04 -10.58 8.81
N ARG A 22 -12.80 -11.34 7.73
CA ARG A 22 -13.45 -11.16 6.44
C ARG A 22 -13.62 -12.47 5.67
N GLN A 23 -14.51 -12.44 4.69
CA GLN A 23 -14.69 -13.44 3.66
C GLN A 23 -14.93 -12.73 2.33
N VAL A 24 -14.27 -13.15 1.23
CA VAL A 24 -14.34 -12.49 -0.09
C VAL A 24 -14.97 -13.48 -1.08
N ASP A 25 -16.28 -13.48 -1.18
CA ASP A 25 -17.04 -14.49 -1.94
C ASP A 25 -16.97 -14.31 -3.46
N MET A 26 -16.64 -13.10 -3.94
CA MET A 26 -16.53 -12.78 -5.36
C MET A 26 -15.33 -13.46 -6.05
N LEU A 27 -14.35 -13.93 -5.28
CA LEU A 27 -13.17 -14.63 -5.82
C LEU A 27 -13.52 -16.00 -6.39
N PRO A 28 -12.70 -16.56 -7.31
CA PRO A 28 -12.95 -17.88 -7.89
C PRO A 28 -13.12 -18.99 -6.85
N ALA A 29 -13.90 -20.02 -7.18
CA ALA A 29 -14.08 -21.18 -6.30
C ALA A 29 -12.72 -21.83 -5.98
N GLY A 30 -12.49 -22.13 -4.70
CA GLY A 30 -11.21 -22.68 -4.23
C GLY A 30 -10.18 -21.62 -3.82
N HIS A 31 -10.41 -20.34 -4.09
CA HIS A 31 -9.50 -19.29 -3.63
C HIS A 31 -9.50 -19.19 -2.09
N ARG A 32 -8.30 -19.08 -1.49
CA ARG A 32 -8.12 -19.08 -0.01
C ARG A 32 -8.90 -17.99 0.71
N CYS A 33 -9.06 -16.81 0.11
CA CYS A 33 -9.78 -15.68 0.72
C CYS A 33 -11.31 -15.84 0.71
N ARG A 34 -11.84 -16.89 0.09
CA ARG A 34 -13.25 -17.26 0.26
C ARG A 34 -13.54 -17.91 1.61
N ASN A 35 -12.54 -18.42 2.29
CA ASN A 35 -12.68 -18.89 3.67
C ASN A 35 -12.78 -17.69 4.61
N LEU A 36 -13.53 -17.86 5.70
CA LEU A 36 -13.53 -16.89 6.79
C LEU A 36 -12.13 -16.85 7.40
N HIS A 37 -11.50 -15.68 7.37
CA HIS A 37 -10.15 -15.46 7.87
C HIS A 37 -10.01 -14.04 8.42
N GLY A 38 -8.89 -13.72 9.04
CA GLY A 38 -8.66 -12.41 9.63
C GLY A 38 -7.25 -11.91 9.43
N HIS A 39 -7.10 -10.60 9.59
CA HIS A 39 -5.82 -9.88 9.52
C HIS A 39 -5.74 -8.79 10.58
N GLY A 40 -4.50 -8.41 10.91
CA GLY A 40 -4.20 -7.12 11.49
C GLY A 40 -3.99 -6.09 10.37
N PHE A 41 -4.96 -5.21 10.19
CA PHE A 41 -4.94 -4.18 9.15
C PHE A 41 -4.24 -2.92 9.64
N THR A 42 -3.63 -2.19 8.70
CA THR A 42 -3.22 -0.80 8.89
C THR A 42 -3.91 0.06 7.83
N ALA A 43 -4.66 1.06 8.25
CA ALA A 43 -5.23 2.07 7.37
C ALA A 43 -4.47 3.38 7.51
N THR A 44 -4.15 4.05 6.40
CA THR A 44 -3.47 5.34 6.39
C THR A 44 -4.23 6.31 5.48
N ALA A 45 -4.57 7.48 6.00
CA ALA A 45 -5.14 8.58 5.21
C ALA A 45 -4.04 9.60 4.91
N TYR A 46 -3.98 10.05 3.66
CA TYR A 46 -3.12 11.12 3.19
C TYR A 46 -3.98 12.28 2.70
N ALA A 47 -3.69 13.48 3.16
CA ALA A 47 -4.48 14.66 2.80
C ALA A 47 -3.63 15.92 2.66
N ARG A 48 -3.97 16.79 1.69
CA ARG A 48 -3.45 18.14 1.51
C ARG A 48 -4.47 19.12 2.04
N VAL A 49 -4.52 19.26 3.36
CA VAL A 49 -5.51 20.09 4.02
C VAL A 49 -5.10 21.57 4.03
N PRO A 50 -6.06 22.51 3.88
CA PRO A 50 -5.80 23.94 4.05
C PRO A 50 -5.37 24.26 5.48
N ALA A 51 -4.55 25.30 5.65
CA ALA A 51 -4.05 25.71 6.96
C ALA A 51 -5.15 26.18 7.93
N ASP A 52 -6.30 26.60 7.40
CA ASP A 52 -7.48 27.05 8.15
C ASP A 52 -8.48 25.91 8.47
N TRP A 53 -8.18 24.67 8.07
CA TRP A 53 -9.02 23.52 8.38
C TRP A 53 -9.08 23.19 9.88
N VAL A 54 -8.07 23.61 10.64
CA VAL A 54 -7.97 23.42 12.09
C VAL A 54 -7.85 24.76 12.82
N THR A 55 -8.18 24.76 14.10
CA THR A 55 -8.20 25.97 14.93
C THR A 55 -6.82 26.53 15.29
N TYR A 56 -5.77 25.76 15.08
CA TYR A 56 -4.39 26.18 15.36
C TYR A 56 -3.40 25.49 14.39
N PRO A 57 -2.32 26.17 13.97
CA PRO A 57 -1.29 25.58 13.11
C PRO A 57 -0.65 24.34 13.74
N GLY A 58 -0.46 23.29 12.95
CA GLY A 58 0.11 22.00 13.41
C GLY A 58 -0.92 21.01 13.98
N GLY A 59 -2.20 21.40 14.03
CA GLY A 59 -3.30 20.53 14.46
C GLY A 59 -3.83 19.58 13.37
N GLU A 60 -3.39 19.73 12.14
CA GLU A 60 -3.90 19.02 10.95
C GLU A 60 -3.72 17.50 11.08
N VAL A 61 -2.53 17.07 11.48
CA VAL A 61 -2.23 15.64 11.67
C VAL A 61 -3.09 15.05 12.79
N ALA A 62 -3.25 15.78 13.90
CA ALA A 62 -4.07 15.31 15.02
C ALA A 62 -5.56 15.24 14.65
N ALA A 63 -6.05 16.15 13.82
CA ALA A 63 -7.42 16.13 13.32
C ALA A 63 -7.64 14.95 12.35
N LEU A 64 -6.70 14.71 11.44
CA LEU A 64 -6.74 13.56 10.54
C LEU A 64 -6.63 12.24 11.31
N GLN A 65 -5.77 12.17 12.34
CA GLN A 65 -5.61 11.00 13.21
C GLN A 65 -6.91 10.63 13.90
N ARG A 66 -7.64 11.60 14.49
CA ARG A 66 -8.93 11.32 15.12
C ARG A 66 -9.96 10.74 14.14
N GLN A 67 -9.92 11.13 12.87
CA GLN A 67 -10.84 10.61 11.87
C GLN A 67 -10.50 9.18 11.47
N ILE A 68 -9.22 8.90 11.20
CA ILE A 68 -8.81 7.54 10.84
C ILE A 68 -8.99 6.56 12.01
N ASP A 69 -8.74 7.00 13.26
CA ASP A 69 -8.98 6.19 14.46
C ASP A 69 -10.45 5.84 14.63
N ARG A 70 -11.35 6.79 14.35
CA ARG A 70 -12.80 6.53 14.36
C ARG A 70 -13.19 5.49 13.29
N CYS A 71 -12.65 5.60 12.08
CA CYS A 71 -12.91 4.62 11.02
C CYS A 71 -12.39 3.23 11.40
N ALA A 72 -11.15 3.14 11.88
CA ALA A 72 -10.56 1.90 12.36
C ALA A 72 -11.37 1.28 13.51
N GLY A 73 -11.80 2.10 14.47
CA GLY A 73 -12.64 1.65 15.61
C GLY A 73 -13.96 1.02 15.17
N LEU A 74 -14.55 1.53 14.07
CA LEU A 74 -15.79 0.94 13.52
C LEU A 74 -15.56 -0.44 12.88
N LEU A 75 -14.34 -0.73 12.41
CA LEU A 75 -13.98 -1.99 11.76
C LEU A 75 -13.37 -3.00 12.73
N ASN A 76 -12.88 -2.53 13.88
CA ASN A 76 -12.09 -3.31 14.81
C ASN A 76 -12.92 -4.40 15.52
N TYR A 77 -12.34 -5.58 15.67
CA TYR A 77 -12.92 -6.78 16.29
C TYR A 77 -14.31 -7.16 15.73
N GLY A 78 -14.50 -7.01 14.43
CA GLY A 78 -15.75 -7.32 13.75
C GLY A 78 -15.58 -8.16 12.49
N LEU A 79 -16.73 -8.59 11.94
CA LEU A 79 -16.80 -9.15 10.60
C LEU A 79 -16.96 -8.00 9.60
N LEU A 80 -15.97 -7.82 8.73
CA LEU A 80 -15.97 -6.71 7.76
C LEU A 80 -17.13 -6.79 6.78
N ASN A 81 -17.61 -8.00 6.49
CA ASN A 81 -18.77 -8.24 5.62
C ASN A 81 -20.06 -7.57 6.11
N ASP A 82 -20.20 -7.31 7.41
CA ASP A 82 -21.34 -6.59 7.98
C ASP A 82 -21.35 -5.10 7.57
N LYS A 83 -20.24 -4.58 7.09
CA LYS A 83 -20.08 -3.16 6.72
C LYS A 83 -19.69 -2.97 5.25
N VAL A 84 -19.00 -3.92 4.66
CA VAL A 84 -18.50 -3.91 3.28
C VAL A 84 -18.82 -5.27 2.66
N ALA A 85 -19.73 -5.32 1.70
CA ALA A 85 -20.24 -6.58 1.12
C ALA A 85 -19.12 -7.48 0.58
N GLN A 86 -18.10 -6.88 -0.08
CA GLN A 86 -16.88 -7.56 -0.55
C GLN A 86 -15.69 -6.84 0.05
N PRO A 87 -15.18 -7.26 1.23
CA PRO A 87 -14.17 -6.52 1.98
C PRO A 87 -12.75 -6.81 1.49
N THR A 88 -12.49 -6.52 0.21
CA THR A 88 -11.13 -6.45 -0.34
C THR A 88 -10.40 -5.24 0.23
N ASP A 89 -9.07 -5.17 0.10
CA ASP A 89 -8.30 -4.04 0.61
C ASP A 89 -8.73 -2.73 -0.08
N GLU A 90 -9.06 -2.78 -1.39
CA GLU A 90 -9.55 -1.64 -2.18
C GLU A 90 -10.91 -1.14 -1.66
N ASN A 91 -11.85 -2.05 -1.43
CA ASN A 91 -13.18 -1.70 -0.95
C ASN A 91 -13.16 -1.20 0.49
N LEU A 92 -12.24 -1.69 1.31
CA LEU A 92 -11.97 -1.15 2.65
C LEU A 92 -11.39 0.27 2.56
N ALA A 93 -10.44 0.53 1.66
CA ALA A 93 -9.88 1.86 1.45
C ALA A 93 -10.97 2.85 0.99
N ARG A 94 -11.83 2.45 0.05
CA ARG A 94 -13.00 3.25 -0.39
C ARG A 94 -13.98 3.50 0.73
N TRP A 95 -14.29 2.47 1.52
CA TRP A 95 -15.20 2.59 2.66
C TRP A 95 -14.68 3.59 3.71
N ILE A 96 -13.38 3.53 4.01
CA ILE A 96 -12.71 4.46 4.92
C ILE A 96 -12.74 5.86 4.32
N ARG A 97 -12.31 6.03 3.06
CA ARG A 97 -12.27 7.32 2.36
C ARG A 97 -13.62 8.03 2.39
N GLY A 98 -14.73 7.31 2.15
CA GLY A 98 -16.08 7.85 2.18
C GLY A 98 -16.56 8.32 3.57
N ARG A 99 -15.78 8.08 4.64
CA ARG A 99 -16.08 8.47 6.02
C ARG A 99 -15.12 9.51 6.60
N LEU A 100 -14.09 9.86 5.84
CA LEU A 100 -13.19 10.94 6.23
C LEU A 100 -13.83 12.29 5.87
N ASP A 101 -13.97 13.15 6.87
CA ASP A 101 -14.44 14.52 6.72
C ASP A 101 -13.22 15.47 6.71
N ALA A 102 -12.35 15.29 5.73
CA ALA A 102 -11.16 16.12 5.54
C ALA A 102 -11.11 16.60 4.08
N PRO A 103 -10.91 17.89 3.85
CA PRO A 103 -10.73 18.41 2.50
C PRO A 103 -9.40 17.89 1.94
N GLY A 104 -9.32 17.76 0.60
CA GLY A 104 -8.07 17.45 -0.07
C GLY A 104 -7.48 16.06 0.28
N ILE A 105 -8.33 15.06 0.50
CA ILE A 105 -7.87 13.66 0.60
C ILE A 105 -7.16 13.32 -0.70
N ASP A 106 -5.87 13.04 -0.60
CA ASP A 106 -4.99 12.65 -1.70
C ASP A 106 -5.17 11.16 -2.01
N ARG A 107 -5.09 10.31 -0.97
CA ARG A 107 -5.36 8.88 -1.05
C ARG A 107 -5.62 8.25 0.32
N VAL A 108 -6.17 7.05 0.29
CA VAL A 108 -6.29 6.17 1.47
C VAL A 108 -5.62 4.85 1.15
N ALA A 109 -4.72 4.42 2.02
CA ALA A 109 -4.04 3.13 1.94
C ALA A 109 -4.63 2.15 2.96
N VAL A 110 -4.73 0.87 2.57
CA VAL A 110 -5.03 -0.26 3.45
C VAL A 110 -4.00 -1.35 3.24
N GLN A 111 -3.41 -1.81 4.32
CA GLN A 111 -2.50 -2.94 4.36
C GLN A 111 -3.14 -4.07 5.16
N SER A 112 -3.35 -5.22 4.54
CA SER A 112 -3.82 -6.44 5.23
C SER A 112 -2.68 -7.27 5.80
N THR A 113 -1.45 -7.07 5.32
CA THR A 113 -0.22 -7.62 5.88
C THR A 113 0.94 -6.62 5.68
N PRO A 114 2.10 -6.79 6.38
CA PRO A 114 3.28 -5.94 6.13
C PRO A 114 3.82 -6.01 4.70
N ASN A 115 3.43 -7.04 3.94
CA ASN A 115 3.98 -7.31 2.61
C ASN A 115 3.01 -7.03 1.46
N GLN A 116 1.81 -6.56 1.72
CA GLN A 116 0.84 -6.24 0.69
C GLN A 116 -0.15 -5.16 1.15
N GLY A 117 -0.70 -4.46 0.20
CA GLY A 117 -1.71 -3.43 0.44
C GLY A 117 -2.15 -2.75 -0.85
N VAL A 118 -3.01 -1.78 -0.68
CA VAL A 118 -3.56 -0.96 -1.75
C VAL A 118 -3.52 0.50 -1.33
N GLU A 119 -3.41 1.38 -2.30
CA GLU A 119 -3.70 2.81 -2.17
C GLU A 119 -4.83 3.16 -3.14
N VAL A 120 -5.88 3.81 -2.65
CA VAL A 120 -6.96 4.35 -3.48
C VAL A 120 -6.81 5.86 -3.53
N ASP A 121 -6.57 6.40 -4.71
CA ASP A 121 -6.28 7.82 -4.93
C ASP A 121 -7.54 8.70 -4.93
N ALA A 122 -7.35 10.01 -5.17
CA ALA A 122 -8.43 11.00 -5.21
C ALA A 122 -9.40 10.78 -6.38
N LEU A 123 -8.98 10.11 -7.45
CA LEU A 123 -9.78 9.76 -8.63
C LEU A 123 -10.43 8.39 -8.51
N ASP A 124 -10.26 7.72 -7.37
CA ASP A 124 -10.76 6.38 -7.07
C ASP A 124 -10.01 5.24 -7.78
N HIS A 125 -8.81 5.50 -8.35
CA HIS A 125 -7.96 4.46 -8.89
C HIS A 125 -7.32 3.68 -7.76
N ALA A 126 -7.27 2.35 -7.90
CA ALA A 126 -6.60 1.49 -6.94
C ALA A 126 -5.21 1.09 -7.44
N HIS A 127 -4.22 1.30 -6.58
CA HIS A 127 -2.81 0.97 -6.78
C HIS A 127 -2.47 -0.16 -5.83
N VAL A 128 -2.50 -1.40 -6.33
CA VAL A 128 -2.19 -2.61 -5.55
C VAL A 128 -0.68 -2.79 -5.50
N TRP A 129 -0.15 -3.20 -4.36
CA TRP A 129 1.27 -3.47 -4.25
C TRP A 129 1.55 -4.71 -3.41
N ARG A 130 2.69 -5.39 -3.74
CA ARG A 130 3.20 -6.51 -2.97
C ARG A 130 4.72 -6.45 -2.86
N ARG A 131 5.21 -6.75 -1.67
CA ARG A 131 6.62 -6.71 -1.30
C ARG A 131 7.19 -8.11 -1.29
N TYR A 132 8.35 -8.26 -1.94
CA TYR A 132 9.11 -9.49 -2.00
C TYR A 132 10.52 -9.25 -1.49
N ARG A 133 11.18 -10.32 -1.06
CA ARG A 133 12.57 -10.28 -0.61
C ARG A 133 13.35 -11.41 -1.24
N PHE A 134 14.61 -11.14 -1.58
CA PHE A 134 15.55 -12.15 -2.06
C PHE A 134 16.95 -11.86 -1.55
N GLN A 135 17.83 -12.88 -1.58
CA GLN A 135 19.23 -12.79 -1.19
C GLN A 135 20.08 -12.96 -2.44
N ALA A 136 21.05 -12.06 -2.65
CA ALA A 136 21.94 -12.18 -3.82
C ALA A 136 23.32 -11.62 -3.53
N ALA A 137 24.31 -12.20 -4.21
CA ALA A 137 25.66 -11.65 -4.28
C ALA A 137 25.81 -10.77 -5.51
N HIS A 138 26.70 -9.76 -5.44
CA HIS A 138 27.05 -8.93 -6.58
C HIS A 138 28.39 -8.21 -6.38
N ARG A 139 28.91 -7.65 -7.44
CA ARG A 139 29.99 -6.67 -7.45
C ARG A 139 29.67 -5.55 -8.44
N LEU A 140 30.17 -4.34 -8.18
CA LEU A 140 30.05 -3.22 -9.12
C LEU A 140 31.33 -3.13 -9.97
N PRO A 141 31.29 -3.46 -11.27
CA PRO A 141 32.50 -3.56 -12.08
C PRO A 141 33.11 -2.21 -12.44
N HIS A 142 32.35 -1.10 -12.44
CA HIS A 142 32.76 0.22 -12.91
C HIS A 142 33.03 1.21 -11.77
N VAL A 143 33.36 0.76 -10.57
CA VAL A 143 33.75 1.63 -9.44
C VAL A 143 35.27 1.88 -9.45
N PRO A 144 35.75 2.98 -8.85
CA PRO A 144 37.20 3.27 -8.73
C PRO A 144 37.99 2.11 -8.09
N LEU A 145 39.25 1.98 -8.50
CA LEU A 145 40.16 0.97 -7.94
C LEU A 145 40.20 1.08 -6.41
N GLY A 146 40.05 -0.04 -5.72
CA GLY A 146 40.04 -0.10 -4.25
C GLY A 146 38.69 0.19 -3.60
N HIS A 147 37.66 0.58 -4.37
CA HIS A 147 36.33 0.76 -3.83
C HIS A 147 35.72 -0.55 -3.30
N LYS A 148 35.13 -0.53 -2.09
CA LYS A 148 34.63 -1.72 -1.42
C LYS A 148 33.59 -2.49 -2.24
N CYS A 149 32.71 -1.79 -2.98
CA CYS A 149 31.68 -2.42 -3.82
C CYS A 149 32.23 -3.08 -5.10
N GLY A 150 33.50 -2.89 -5.45
CA GLY A 150 34.19 -3.64 -6.51
C GLY A 150 34.51 -5.09 -6.10
N ARG A 151 34.45 -5.42 -4.81
CA ARG A 151 34.63 -6.77 -4.31
C ARG A 151 33.29 -7.52 -4.31
N LEU A 152 33.33 -8.84 -4.52
CA LEU A 152 32.13 -9.67 -4.40
C LEU A 152 31.59 -9.63 -2.97
N HIS A 153 30.33 -9.28 -2.81
CA HIS A 153 29.62 -9.22 -1.53
C HIS A 153 28.13 -9.50 -1.76
N GLY A 154 27.32 -9.56 -0.69
CA GLY A 154 25.92 -9.89 -0.80
C GLY A 154 25.04 -9.06 0.14
N HIS A 155 23.76 -8.97 -0.22
CA HIS A 155 22.71 -8.29 0.52
C HIS A 155 21.41 -9.07 0.49
N GLY A 156 20.51 -8.76 1.47
CA GLY A 156 19.08 -8.94 1.29
C GLY A 156 18.54 -7.75 0.50
N PHE A 157 17.78 -8.06 -0.54
CA PHE A 157 17.09 -7.08 -1.38
C PHE A 157 15.60 -7.12 -1.11
N GLU A 158 14.97 -5.98 -1.26
CA GLU A 158 13.52 -5.83 -1.22
C GLU A 158 13.04 -5.28 -2.55
N VAL A 159 11.99 -5.88 -3.10
CA VAL A 159 11.31 -5.45 -4.32
C VAL A 159 9.85 -5.24 -4.01
N ILE A 160 9.29 -4.10 -4.44
CA ILE A 160 7.86 -3.85 -4.36
C ILE A 160 7.35 -3.79 -5.80
N ILE A 161 6.42 -4.69 -6.12
CA ILE A 161 5.71 -4.67 -7.40
C ILE A 161 4.42 -3.90 -7.17
N HIS A 162 4.18 -2.89 -8.00
CA HIS A 162 2.95 -2.13 -8.06
C HIS A 162 2.18 -2.50 -9.32
N ALA A 163 0.85 -2.52 -9.21
CA ALA A 163 -0.04 -2.67 -10.33
C ALA A 163 -1.22 -1.72 -10.16
N ASP A 164 -1.52 -0.99 -11.22
CA ASP A 164 -2.65 -0.07 -11.27
C ASP A 164 -3.88 -0.83 -11.76
N GLN A 165 -4.99 -0.69 -11.03
CA GLN A 165 -6.28 -1.20 -11.45
C GLN A 165 -7.07 -0.06 -12.09
N ASP A 166 -7.42 -0.22 -13.36
CA ASP A 166 -8.37 0.66 -14.02
C ASP A 166 -9.80 0.24 -13.63
N LEU A 167 -10.52 1.14 -12.98
CA LEU A 167 -11.86 0.88 -12.43
C LEU A 167 -12.99 0.84 -13.46
N ALA A 168 -12.69 0.98 -14.75
CA ALA A 168 -13.67 0.88 -15.82
C ALA A 168 -14.32 -0.52 -15.94
N GLY A 169 -13.79 -1.53 -15.21
CA GLY A 169 -14.35 -2.87 -15.10
C GLY A 169 -14.54 -3.26 -13.63
N ALA A 170 -15.77 -3.60 -13.26
CA ALA A 170 -16.23 -3.82 -11.90
C ALA A 170 -15.64 -5.05 -11.17
N ASP A 171 -14.66 -5.74 -11.72
CA ASP A 171 -14.10 -6.96 -11.16
C ASP A 171 -12.63 -6.77 -10.79
N LEU A 172 -12.18 -7.42 -9.71
CA LEU A 172 -10.79 -7.56 -9.28
C LEU A 172 -9.90 -7.93 -10.49
N SER A 173 -9.39 -6.91 -11.19
CA SER A 173 -8.57 -7.14 -12.39
C SER A 173 -7.18 -7.64 -12.03
N ILE A 174 -6.69 -7.33 -10.82
CA ILE A 174 -5.38 -7.76 -10.32
C ILE A 174 -5.51 -8.18 -8.86
N ASP A 175 -5.33 -9.48 -8.61
CA ASP A 175 -5.20 -10.04 -7.26
C ASP A 175 -3.71 -10.12 -6.87
N TYR A 176 -3.42 -10.20 -5.58
CA TYR A 176 -2.06 -10.42 -5.07
C TYR A 176 -1.42 -11.71 -5.62
N ASP A 177 -2.21 -12.75 -5.92
CA ASP A 177 -1.71 -13.98 -6.50
C ASP A 177 -1.17 -13.76 -7.93
N HIS A 178 -1.72 -12.82 -8.72
CA HIS A 178 -1.13 -12.40 -10.00
C HIS A 178 0.26 -11.77 -9.82
N LEU A 179 0.46 -10.97 -8.77
CA LEU A 179 1.78 -10.40 -8.47
C LEU A 179 2.77 -11.48 -8.05
N ASP A 180 2.33 -12.52 -7.36
CA ASP A 180 3.15 -13.69 -7.03
C ASP A 180 3.58 -14.44 -8.30
N ASP A 181 2.67 -14.64 -9.24
CA ASP A 181 2.96 -15.29 -10.53
C ASP A 181 3.95 -14.50 -11.38
N LEU A 182 3.87 -13.16 -11.35
CA LEU A 182 4.85 -12.30 -12.02
C LEU A 182 6.22 -12.35 -11.35
N TRP A 183 6.27 -12.42 -10.02
CA TRP A 183 7.52 -12.45 -9.27
C TRP A 183 8.23 -13.81 -9.33
N ALA A 184 7.50 -14.91 -9.33
CA ALA A 184 8.07 -16.26 -9.22
C ALA A 184 9.18 -16.55 -10.25
N PRO A 185 9.03 -16.27 -11.57
CA PRO A 185 10.09 -16.51 -12.54
C PRO A 185 11.29 -15.58 -12.35
N ILE A 186 11.09 -14.36 -11.84
CA ILE A 186 12.18 -13.42 -11.53
C ILE A 186 12.94 -13.94 -10.31
N ALA A 187 12.23 -14.31 -9.24
CA ALA A 187 12.82 -14.86 -8.03
C ALA A 187 13.71 -16.08 -8.32
N ALA A 188 13.28 -16.97 -9.22
CA ALA A 188 14.04 -18.14 -9.62
C ALA A 188 15.40 -17.79 -10.27
N GLN A 189 15.50 -16.63 -10.89
CA GLN A 189 16.74 -16.16 -11.54
C GLN A 189 17.67 -15.41 -10.58
N VAL A 190 17.13 -14.69 -9.58
CA VAL A 190 17.92 -13.77 -8.76
C VAL A 190 18.17 -14.26 -7.33
N ASN A 191 17.26 -15.07 -6.77
CA ASN A 191 17.34 -15.47 -5.37
C ASN A 191 18.42 -16.53 -5.13
N TYR A 192 19.32 -16.27 -4.17
CA TYR A 192 20.53 -17.06 -3.91
C TYR A 192 21.45 -17.21 -5.14
N ARG A 193 21.58 -16.15 -5.93
CA ARG A 193 22.43 -16.09 -7.13
C ARG A 193 23.41 -14.94 -7.05
N CYS A 194 24.40 -14.95 -7.96
CA CYS A 194 25.21 -13.78 -8.24
C CYS A 194 24.54 -12.96 -9.34
N LEU A 195 24.17 -11.70 -9.05
CA LEU A 195 23.45 -10.83 -10.00
C LEU A 195 24.27 -10.49 -11.26
N ASN A 196 25.61 -10.58 -11.17
CA ASN A 196 26.47 -10.36 -12.32
C ASN A 196 26.41 -11.51 -13.36
N ASP A 197 25.88 -12.65 -12.97
CA ASP A 197 25.75 -13.84 -13.83
C ASP A 197 24.32 -14.00 -14.38
N VAL A 198 23.41 -13.11 -13.99
CA VAL A 198 22.03 -13.06 -14.51
C VAL A 198 22.07 -12.33 -15.87
N PRO A 199 21.51 -12.92 -16.94
CA PRO A 199 21.57 -12.36 -18.28
C PRO A 199 20.77 -11.04 -18.46
#